data_d45ed62b6b85f0497b5e7faae04fca3d
#
_entry.id   d45ed62b6b85f0497b5e7faae04fca3d
#
_cell.length_a   1.000
_cell.length_b   1.000
_cell.length_c   1.000
_cell.angle_alpha   90.00
_cell.angle_beta   90.00
_cell.angle_gamma   90.00
#
_symmetry.space_group_name_H-M   'P 1'
#
loop_
_entity.id
_entity.type
_entity.pdbx_description
1 polymer ?
#
loop_
_entity_poly.entity_id
_entity_poly.type
_entity_poly.pdbx_seq_one_letter_code
_entity_poly.pdbx_strand_id
1 'polypeptide(L)' 'MSQKHSEQYKIIGQAIKKYRKQRGLTQEQLADRVSISISYLTTIEAPNCDQPFSLEVIFDIAEVLEIPAHVLLEDL' A
#
# COMPACT_ATOMS: atom_id res chain seq x y z
N MET A 1 -11.22 16.56 -8.55
CA MET A 1 -11.03 17.24 -7.27
C MET A 1 -9.97 16.52 -6.44
N SER A 2 -8.99 17.24 -5.92
CA SER A 2 -7.91 16.61 -5.18
C SER A 2 -8.41 16.12 -3.82
N GLN A 3 -7.80 15.05 -3.34
CA GLN A 3 -8.11 14.53 -2.02
C GLN A 3 -7.41 15.41 -0.97
N LYS A 4 -8.12 15.67 0.13
CA LYS A 4 -7.59 16.48 1.21
C LYS A 4 -6.33 15.88 1.83
N HIS A 5 -6.25 14.54 1.85
CA HIS A 5 -5.17 13.82 2.52
C HIS A 5 -4.29 13.05 1.53
N SER A 6 -4.15 13.57 0.31
CA SER A 6 -3.39 12.86 -0.72
C SER A 6 -1.94 12.62 -0.31
N GLU A 7 -1.36 13.56 0.44
CA GLU A 7 0.02 13.40 0.88
C GLU A 7 0.20 12.19 1.81
N GLN A 8 -0.76 12.01 2.70
CA GLN A 8 -0.74 10.85 3.61
C GLN A 8 -0.85 9.54 2.85
N TYR A 9 -1.72 9.49 1.85
CA TYR A 9 -1.88 8.28 1.05
C TYR A 9 -0.62 7.97 0.24
N LYS A 10 0.07 8.99 -0.26
CA LYS A 10 1.35 8.80 -0.94
C LYS A 10 2.38 8.17 -0.02
N ILE A 11 2.47 8.68 1.20
CA ILE A 11 3.43 8.17 2.18
C ILE A 11 3.15 6.69 2.49
N ILE A 12 1.88 6.36 2.71
CA ILE A 12 1.49 4.98 2.99
C ILE A 12 1.79 4.08 1.79
N GLY A 13 1.48 4.54 0.58
CA GLY A 13 1.75 3.77 -0.63
C GLY A 13 3.22 3.48 -0.82
N GLN A 14 4.09 4.46 -0.53
CA GLN A 14 5.53 4.26 -0.63
C GLN A 14 6.04 3.30 0.45
N ALA A 15 5.45 3.33 1.64
CA ALA A 15 5.77 2.38 2.69
C ALA A 15 5.41 0.95 2.27
N ILE A 16 4.25 0.78 1.66
CA ILE A 16 3.82 -0.53 1.15
C ILE A 16 4.85 -1.05 0.13
N LYS A 17 5.25 -0.20 -0.80
CA LYS A 17 6.23 -0.58 -1.82
C LYS A 17 7.54 -0.99 -1.18
N LYS A 18 8.00 -0.23 -0.19
CA LYS A 18 9.26 -0.51 0.50
C LYS A 18 9.24 -1.88 1.17
N TYR A 19 8.20 -2.15 1.96
CA TYR A 19 8.13 -3.41 2.69
C TYR A 19 7.84 -4.59 1.77
N ARG A 20 7.08 -4.36 0.69
CA ARG A 20 6.89 -5.39 -0.32
C ARG A 20 8.23 -5.84 -0.91
N LYS A 21 9.07 -4.87 -1.28
CA LYS A 21 10.38 -5.17 -1.85
C LYS A 21 11.29 -5.86 -0.84
N GLN A 22 11.21 -5.46 0.42
CA GLN A 22 12.00 -6.12 1.47
C GLN A 22 11.62 -7.58 1.64
N ARG A 23 10.34 -7.92 1.37
CA ARG A 23 9.89 -9.31 1.43
C ARG A 23 10.16 -10.05 0.13
N GLY A 24 10.74 -9.41 -0.86
CA GLY A 24 11.05 -10.04 -2.13
C GLY A 24 9.84 -10.34 -2.99
N LEU A 25 8.73 -9.62 -2.79
CA LEU A 25 7.51 -9.85 -3.55
C LEU A 25 7.37 -8.86 -4.70
N THR A 26 6.90 -9.36 -5.84
CA THR A 26 6.49 -8.50 -6.94
C THR A 26 5.12 -7.92 -6.65
N GLN A 27 4.74 -6.86 -7.39
CA GLN A 27 3.39 -6.32 -7.27
C GLN A 27 2.33 -7.39 -7.57
N GLU A 28 2.58 -8.20 -8.60
CA GLU A 28 1.66 -9.26 -8.96
C GLU A 28 1.47 -10.26 -7.82
N GLN A 29 2.56 -10.65 -7.17
CA GLN A 29 2.50 -11.60 -6.06
C GLN A 29 1.74 -11.02 -4.87
N LEU A 30 2.02 -9.78 -4.52
CA LEU A 30 1.31 -9.16 -3.40
C LEU A 30 -0.16 -8.97 -3.71
N ALA A 31 -0.49 -8.47 -4.91
CA ALA A 31 -1.88 -8.27 -5.30
C ALA A 31 -2.66 -9.58 -5.24
N ASP A 32 -2.04 -10.66 -5.72
CA ASP A 32 -2.69 -11.97 -5.71
C ASP A 32 -2.98 -12.43 -4.28
N ARG A 33 -2.02 -12.28 -3.38
CA ARG A 33 -2.18 -12.72 -1.99
C ARG A 33 -3.18 -11.89 -1.21
N VAL A 34 -3.35 -10.62 -1.59
CA VAL A 34 -4.30 -9.73 -0.93
C VAL A 34 -5.67 -9.78 -1.61
N SER A 35 -5.74 -10.43 -2.77
CA SER A 35 -6.98 -10.54 -3.56
C SER A 35 -7.45 -9.20 -4.10
N ILE A 36 -6.51 -8.37 -4.53
CA ILE A 36 -6.81 -7.11 -5.23
C ILE A 36 -6.19 -7.18 -6.63
N SER A 37 -6.65 -6.30 -7.51
CA SER A 37 -6.10 -6.27 -8.86
C SER A 37 -4.69 -5.68 -8.84
N ILE A 38 -3.89 -6.09 -9.82
CA ILE A 38 -2.54 -5.56 -9.96
C ILE A 38 -2.61 -4.07 -10.30
N SER A 39 -3.62 -3.65 -11.07
CA SER A 39 -3.83 -2.24 -11.40
C SER A 39 -4.10 -1.41 -10.14
N TYR A 40 -4.89 -1.95 -9.22
CA TYR A 40 -5.19 -1.25 -7.98
C TYR A 40 -3.92 -1.09 -7.13
N LEU A 41 -3.14 -2.16 -7.00
CA LEU A 41 -1.89 -2.08 -6.24
C LEU A 41 -0.89 -1.12 -6.89
N THR A 42 -0.79 -1.15 -8.21
CA THR A 42 0.07 -0.23 -8.94
C THR A 42 -0.31 1.22 -8.64
N THR A 43 -1.62 1.50 -8.58
CA THR A 43 -2.10 2.85 -8.24
C THR A 43 -1.72 3.21 -6.80
N ILE A 44 -1.90 2.28 -5.86
CA ILE A 44 -1.56 2.51 -4.45
C ILE A 44 -0.07 2.85 -4.30
N GLU A 45 0.80 2.15 -5.02
CA GLU A 45 2.24 2.33 -4.91
C GLU A 45 2.80 3.43 -5.79
N ALA A 46 1.96 4.07 -6.60
CA ALA A 46 2.43 5.12 -7.49
C ALA A 46 2.95 6.32 -6.67
N PRO A 47 4.06 6.95 -7.11
CA PRO A 47 4.63 8.05 -6.34
C PRO A 47 3.73 9.29 -6.27
N ASN A 48 2.75 9.38 -7.15
CA ASN A 48 1.81 10.50 -7.16
C ASN A 48 0.37 10.04 -6.89
N CYS A 49 0.21 8.93 -6.16
CA CYS A 49 -1.12 8.42 -5.82
C CYS A 49 -1.87 9.45 -4.97
N ASP A 50 -3.06 9.83 -5.41
CA ASP A 50 -3.90 10.75 -4.67
C ASP A 50 -5.25 10.14 -4.32
N GLN A 51 -5.39 8.83 -4.48
CA GLN A 51 -6.64 8.13 -4.23
C GLN A 51 -6.63 7.50 -2.84
N PRO A 52 -7.72 7.65 -2.08
CA PRO A 52 -7.81 6.96 -0.79
C PRO A 52 -7.99 5.46 -0.97
N PHE A 53 -7.53 4.71 0.00
CA PHE A 53 -7.79 3.27 0.05
C PHE A 53 -8.17 2.91 1.48
N SER A 54 -8.85 1.78 1.66
CA SER A 54 -9.47 1.43 2.92
C SER A 54 -8.47 0.87 3.93
N LEU A 55 -8.84 0.95 5.21
CA LEU A 55 -8.09 0.27 6.26
C LEU A 55 -8.08 -1.24 6.06
N GLU A 56 -9.16 -1.78 5.49
CA GLU A 56 -9.23 -3.22 5.21
C GLU A 56 -8.06 -3.65 4.32
N VAL A 57 -7.80 -2.89 3.26
CA VAL A 57 -6.68 -3.18 2.36
C VAL A 57 -5.34 -3.06 3.10
N ILE A 58 -5.20 -2.04 3.95
CA ILE A 58 -3.99 -1.84 4.73
C ILE A 58 -3.75 -3.03 5.66
N PHE A 59 -4.79 -3.50 6.34
CA PHE A 59 -4.67 -4.64 7.24
C PHE A 59 -4.29 -5.91 6.47
N ASP A 60 -4.91 -6.13 5.30
CA ASP A 60 -4.62 -7.30 4.48
C ASP A 60 -3.17 -7.28 3.98
N ILE A 61 -2.71 -6.11 3.53
CA ILE A 61 -1.33 -5.97 3.06
C ILE A 61 -0.35 -6.22 4.20
N ALA A 62 -0.60 -5.63 5.36
CA ALA A 62 0.28 -5.80 6.51
C ALA A 62 0.37 -7.27 6.91
N GLU A 63 -0.76 -7.97 6.87
CA GLU A 63 -0.79 -9.39 7.20
C GLU A 63 0.08 -10.21 6.25
N VAL A 64 -0.06 -9.97 4.95
CA VAL A 64 0.74 -10.69 3.94
C VAL A 64 2.22 -10.36 4.08
N LEU A 65 2.54 -9.10 4.38
CA LEU A 65 3.92 -8.67 4.55
C LEU A 65 4.50 -9.06 5.92
N GLU A 66 3.66 -9.58 6.81
CA GLU A 66 4.05 -10.02 8.15
C GLU A 66 4.64 -8.89 8.98
N ILE A 67 4.01 -7.72 8.90
CA ILE A 67 4.40 -6.54 9.68
C ILE A 67 3.16 -6.00 10.40
N PRO A 68 3.35 -5.31 11.53
CA PRO A 68 2.22 -4.62 12.16
C PRO A 68 1.70 -3.52 11.25
N ALA A 69 0.36 -3.35 11.22
CA ALA A 69 -0.24 -2.36 10.33
C ALA A 69 0.27 -0.94 10.60
N HIS A 70 0.56 -0.61 11.87
CA HIS A 70 1.01 0.75 12.22
C HIS A 70 2.34 1.11 11.55
N VAL A 71 3.13 0.11 11.19
CA VAL A 71 4.42 0.35 10.52
C VAL A 71 4.20 1.03 9.17
N LEU A 72 3.09 0.73 8.49
CA LEU A 72 2.77 1.37 7.22
C LEU A 72 2.37 2.83 7.39
N LEU A 73 2.05 3.25 8.61
CA LEU A 73 1.62 4.62 8.91
C LEU A 73 2.69 5.41 9.66
N GLU A 74 3.86 4.84 9.86
CA GLU A 74 4.89 5.43 10.74
C GLU A 74 5.39 6.79 10.29
N ASP A 75 5.47 6.98 8.97
CA ASP A 75 6.05 8.22 8.43
C ASP A 75 5.05 9.34 8.25
N LEU A 76 3.83 9.15 8.73
CA LEU A 76 2.80 10.20 8.66
C LEU A 76 3.08 11.37 9.59
#